data_b710544365671ec8b131371e1c479878
#
_entry.id   b710544365671ec8b131371e1c479878
#
_cell.length_a   1.000
_cell.length_b   1.000
_cell.length_c   1.000
_cell.angle_alpha   90.00
_cell.angle_beta   90.00
_cell.angle_gamma   90.00
#
_symmetry.space_group_name_H-M   'P 1'
#
loop_
_entity.id
_entity.type
_entity.pdbx_description
1 polymer ?
#
loop_
_entity_poly.entity_id
_entity_poly.type
_entity_poly.pdbx_seq_one_letter_code
_entity_poly.pdbx_strand_id
1 'polypeptide(L)'
;KEKHYLSEKNALKKKKEKKSEKEEYAIEIKDAWFSYEKDSPDVVKDLTLQIRKGEFYALVGGNGTGKSTTLSLLSKVRQPYRGRIYLEGKDLRTFKDKELYNGYLGVLPQNPQSIFLKKTVLEDLYSVIGGRKNRPSEEYPIEMKKEKAIEGIVSLTRLEELLDRHPYDLSGGEQQRLALAKVLLLRPKILLMDEPTKGIDNHYKKELGEILKKLSEHGVTILMISHDVEFCAQYADRTGLFFQGNVVTSEESKRFFAGNNFYTTAANRMARNYFPNAVTVEDVVKAINQTEEEAVSC
;
A
#
# COMPACT_ATOMS: atom_id res chain seq x y z
N LYS A 1 -0.91 55.30 3.68
CA LYS A 1 0.24 54.39 3.46
C LYS A 1 0.10 53.10 4.25
N GLU A 2 -0.40 53.09 5.48
CA GLU A 2 -0.59 51.87 6.29
C GLU A 2 -1.67 50.90 5.73
N LYS A 3 -2.80 51.43 5.23
CA LYS A 3 -3.86 50.59 4.62
C LYS A 3 -3.41 49.85 3.35
N HIS A 4 -2.48 50.42 2.60
CA HIS A 4 -1.94 49.79 1.39
C HIS A 4 -0.96 48.64 1.75
N TYR A 5 -0.14 48.86 2.77
CA TYR A 5 0.82 47.85 3.27
C TYR A 5 0.13 46.61 3.90
N LEU A 6 -0.98 46.84 4.61
CA LEU A 6 -1.80 45.76 5.17
C LEU A 6 -2.57 44.97 4.10
N SER A 7 -2.98 45.64 3.00
CA SER A 7 -3.64 44.94 1.88
C SER A 7 -2.66 44.08 1.07
N GLU A 8 -1.42 44.53 0.89
CA GLU A 8 -0.36 43.71 0.25
C GLU A 8 0.10 42.56 1.12
N LYS A 9 0.23 42.76 2.44
CA LYS A 9 0.54 41.66 3.38
C LYS A 9 -0.55 40.59 3.43
N ASN A 10 -1.82 41.01 3.38
CA ASN A 10 -2.96 40.07 3.30
C ASN A 10 -3.07 39.40 1.94
N ALA A 11 -2.72 40.06 0.85
CA ALA A 11 -2.65 39.48 -0.49
C ALA A 11 -1.47 38.48 -0.61
N LEU A 12 -0.33 38.76 0.03
CA LEU A 12 0.83 37.88 0.12
C LEU A 12 0.58 36.69 1.06
N LYS A 13 -0.15 36.90 2.18
CA LYS A 13 -0.63 35.78 3.03
C LYS A 13 -1.63 34.91 2.28
N LYS A 14 -2.63 35.48 1.61
CA LYS A 14 -3.57 34.73 0.75
C LYS A 14 -2.91 34.06 -0.45
N LYS A 15 -1.83 34.61 -1.02
CA LYS A 15 -1.01 33.95 -2.04
C LYS A 15 -0.11 32.85 -1.45
N LYS A 16 0.37 32.99 -0.20
CA LYS A 16 1.08 31.93 0.52
C LYS A 16 0.12 30.84 1.00
N GLU A 17 -1.08 31.19 1.43
CA GLU A 17 -2.15 30.24 1.80
C GLU A 17 -2.78 29.57 0.56
N LYS A 18 -2.79 30.20 -0.62
CA LYS A 18 -3.12 29.58 -1.93
C LYS A 18 -1.95 28.88 -2.61
N LYS A 19 -0.74 28.93 -2.05
CA LYS A 19 0.35 28.01 -2.32
C LYS A 19 0.31 26.85 -1.32
N SER A 20 -0.89 26.63 -0.73
CA SER A 20 -1.24 25.52 0.11
C SER A 20 -1.24 24.25 -0.73
N GLU A 21 -0.52 23.28 -0.23
CA GLU A 21 -0.84 21.87 -0.39
C GLU A 21 -1.21 21.50 -1.84
N LYS A 22 -0.27 21.61 -2.76
CA LYS A 22 -0.27 20.71 -3.90
C LYS A 22 -0.24 19.33 -3.27
N GLU A 23 -1.40 18.66 -3.26
CA GLU A 23 -1.44 17.24 -2.89
C GLU A 23 -0.33 16.56 -3.66
N GLU A 24 0.69 16.07 -2.95
CA GLU A 24 1.80 15.41 -3.58
C GLU A 24 1.42 13.94 -3.78
N TYR A 25 1.15 13.58 -5.02
CA TYR A 25 0.84 12.20 -5.38
C TYR A 25 2.12 11.37 -5.51
N ALA A 26 2.13 10.20 -4.85
CA ALA A 26 3.18 9.22 -5.04
C ALA A 26 2.95 8.40 -6.31
N ILE A 27 1.67 8.12 -6.62
CA ILE A 27 1.27 7.41 -7.83
C ILE A 27 0.22 8.25 -8.55
N GLU A 28 0.41 8.47 -9.85
CA GLU A 28 -0.58 9.10 -10.70
C GLU A 28 -0.68 8.35 -12.03
N ILE A 29 -1.87 7.85 -12.33
CA ILE A 29 -2.22 7.22 -13.60
C ILE A 29 -3.17 8.17 -14.32
N LYS A 30 -2.89 8.49 -15.59
CA LYS A 30 -3.71 9.38 -16.43
C LYS A 30 -4.14 8.67 -17.69
N ASP A 31 -5.43 8.46 -17.83
CA ASP A 31 -6.12 7.94 -19.02
C ASP A 31 -5.44 6.68 -19.59
N ALA A 32 -5.05 5.74 -18.71
CA ALA A 32 -4.30 4.56 -19.13
C ALA A 32 -5.21 3.50 -19.74
N TRP A 33 -4.75 2.95 -20.88
CA TRP A 33 -5.41 1.87 -21.61
C TRP A 33 -4.43 0.74 -21.85
N PHE A 34 -4.89 -0.49 -21.65
CA PHE A 34 -4.06 -1.67 -21.87
C PHE A 34 -4.88 -2.88 -22.32
N SER A 35 -4.40 -3.57 -23.32
CA SER A 35 -4.80 -4.91 -23.76
C SER A 35 -3.59 -5.83 -23.84
N TYR A 36 -3.78 -7.14 -23.69
CA TYR A 36 -2.66 -8.11 -23.77
C TYR A 36 -2.18 -8.32 -25.20
N GLU A 37 -3.11 -8.27 -26.16
CA GLU A 37 -2.85 -8.42 -27.59
C GLU A 37 -3.55 -7.29 -28.35
N LYS A 38 -3.07 -6.98 -29.55
CA LYS A 38 -3.56 -5.84 -30.35
C LYS A 38 -5.05 -5.89 -30.64
N ASP A 39 -5.61 -7.10 -30.83
CA ASP A 39 -7.02 -7.31 -31.17
C ASP A 39 -7.84 -7.90 -30.02
N SER A 40 -7.26 -7.99 -28.81
CA SER A 40 -7.97 -8.46 -27.61
C SER A 40 -8.72 -7.31 -26.91
N PRO A 41 -9.80 -7.63 -26.18
CA PRO A 41 -10.50 -6.62 -25.38
C PRO A 41 -9.56 -5.93 -24.38
N ASP A 42 -9.78 -4.64 -24.18
CA ASP A 42 -9.04 -3.88 -23.17
C ASP A 42 -9.34 -4.39 -21.76
N VAL A 43 -8.28 -4.65 -21.03
CA VAL A 43 -8.31 -5.09 -19.61
C VAL A 43 -8.26 -3.87 -18.69
N VAL A 44 -7.55 -2.82 -19.09
CA VAL A 44 -7.54 -1.51 -18.42
C VAL A 44 -8.10 -0.49 -19.40
N LYS A 45 -9.09 0.29 -18.97
CA LYS A 45 -9.85 1.22 -19.80
C LYS A 45 -9.96 2.57 -19.14
N ASP A 46 -9.37 3.59 -19.75
CA ASP A 46 -9.44 4.97 -19.29
C ASP A 46 -9.09 5.15 -17.79
N LEU A 47 -8.15 4.33 -17.32
CA LEU A 47 -7.82 4.29 -15.91
C LEU A 47 -7.15 5.59 -15.47
N THR A 48 -7.82 6.29 -14.57
CA THR A 48 -7.28 7.46 -13.88
C THR A 48 -7.30 7.19 -12.37
N LEU A 49 -6.13 7.28 -11.74
CA LEU A 49 -5.95 7.02 -10.32
C LEU A 49 -4.85 7.91 -9.74
N GLN A 50 -5.11 8.48 -8.58
CA GLN A 50 -4.17 9.27 -7.82
C GLN A 50 -4.08 8.75 -6.38
N ILE A 51 -2.86 8.47 -5.90
CA ILE A 51 -2.57 8.03 -4.54
C ILE A 51 -1.59 9.00 -3.93
N ARG A 52 -1.92 9.55 -2.75
CA ARG A 52 -1.11 10.54 -2.04
C ARG A 52 0.15 9.90 -1.46
N LYS A 53 1.18 10.69 -1.22
CA LYS A 53 2.37 10.22 -0.50
C LYS A 53 2.03 9.78 0.92
N GLY A 54 2.57 8.62 1.31
CA GLY A 54 2.32 8.03 2.63
C GLY A 54 0.91 7.45 2.82
N GLU A 55 0.07 7.42 1.76
CA GLU A 55 -1.27 6.87 1.83
C GLU A 55 -1.25 5.34 1.73
N PHE A 56 -2.04 4.67 2.58
CA PHE A 56 -2.37 3.27 2.41
C PHE A 56 -3.68 3.16 1.61
N TYR A 57 -3.56 2.86 0.33
CA TYR A 57 -4.66 2.72 -0.60
C TYR A 57 -4.99 1.26 -0.87
N ALA A 58 -6.25 0.86 -0.67
CA ALA A 58 -6.75 -0.46 -1.03
C ALA A 58 -7.52 -0.41 -2.35
N LEU A 59 -7.26 -1.34 -3.25
CA LEU A 59 -7.98 -1.52 -4.51
C LEU A 59 -8.78 -2.83 -4.44
N VAL A 60 -10.09 -2.70 -4.31
CA VAL A 60 -11.01 -3.84 -4.22
C VAL A 60 -11.78 -4.01 -5.53
N GLY A 61 -12.39 -5.18 -5.75
CA GLY A 61 -13.19 -5.45 -6.95
C GLY A 61 -13.19 -6.94 -7.31
N GLY A 62 -14.05 -7.34 -8.25
CA GLY A 62 -14.19 -8.73 -8.69
C GLY A 62 -12.91 -9.33 -9.29
N ASN A 63 -12.86 -10.67 -9.40
CA ASN A 63 -11.77 -11.36 -10.09
C ASN A 63 -11.81 -11.06 -11.59
N GLY A 64 -10.63 -11.00 -12.23
CA GLY A 64 -10.51 -10.79 -13.67
C GLY A 64 -10.83 -9.35 -14.14
N THR A 65 -11.07 -8.40 -13.24
CA THR A 65 -11.42 -7.01 -13.63
C THR A 65 -10.24 -6.19 -14.11
N GLY A 66 -8.97 -6.65 -13.91
CA GLY A 66 -7.77 -5.93 -14.35
C GLY A 66 -6.90 -5.35 -13.22
N LYS A 67 -7.20 -5.65 -11.93
CA LYS A 67 -6.44 -5.14 -10.78
C LYS A 67 -4.95 -5.53 -10.83
N SER A 68 -4.64 -6.83 -10.94
CA SER A 68 -3.24 -7.31 -11.04
C SER A 68 -2.55 -6.82 -12.31
N THR A 69 -3.31 -6.60 -13.39
CA THR A 69 -2.80 -5.95 -14.59
C THR A 69 -2.38 -4.50 -14.30
N THR A 70 -3.16 -3.77 -13.50
CA THR A 70 -2.80 -2.42 -13.07
C THR A 70 -1.50 -2.42 -12.26
N LEU A 71 -1.29 -3.40 -11.34
CA LEU A 71 0.02 -3.54 -10.67
C LEU A 71 1.15 -3.84 -11.65
N SER A 72 0.91 -4.65 -12.68
CA SER A 72 1.95 -4.95 -13.69
C SER A 72 2.30 -3.74 -14.55
N LEU A 73 1.37 -2.80 -14.76
CA LEU A 73 1.63 -1.50 -15.38
C LEU A 73 2.46 -0.61 -14.45
N LEU A 74 2.09 -0.50 -13.17
CA LEU A 74 2.80 0.29 -12.16
C LEU A 74 4.21 -0.24 -11.87
N SER A 75 4.39 -1.55 -11.92
CA SER A 75 5.71 -2.19 -11.78
C SER A 75 6.53 -2.18 -13.08
N LYS A 76 6.08 -1.52 -14.13
CA LYS A 76 6.79 -1.44 -15.43
C LYS A 76 7.05 -2.80 -16.11
N VAL A 77 6.42 -3.88 -15.60
CA VAL A 77 6.44 -5.20 -16.27
C VAL A 77 5.69 -5.13 -17.60
N ARG A 78 4.63 -4.30 -17.63
CA ARG A 78 3.86 -3.99 -18.83
C ARG A 78 3.76 -2.49 -19.04
N GLN A 79 3.39 -2.06 -20.25
CA GLN A 79 3.25 -0.65 -20.57
C GLN A 79 1.87 -0.41 -21.19
N PRO A 80 1.16 0.66 -20.79
CA PRO A 80 -0.09 1.05 -21.43
C PRO A 80 0.21 1.52 -22.87
N TYR A 81 -0.66 1.16 -23.82
CA TYR A 81 -0.52 1.65 -25.19
C TYR A 81 -1.00 3.10 -25.33
N ARG A 82 -1.86 3.57 -24.38
CA ARG A 82 -2.32 4.94 -24.27
C ARG A 82 -2.30 5.38 -22.81
N GLY A 83 -2.17 6.69 -22.55
CA GLY A 83 -2.09 7.28 -21.23
C GLY A 83 -0.67 7.29 -20.65
N ARG A 84 -0.55 7.71 -19.41
CA ARG A 84 0.75 7.87 -18.72
C ARG A 84 0.66 7.50 -17.26
N ILE A 85 1.78 7.05 -16.71
CA ILE A 85 1.94 6.71 -15.30
C ILE A 85 3.12 7.51 -14.76
N TYR A 86 2.91 8.16 -13.62
CA TYR A 86 3.92 8.93 -12.92
C TYR A 86 4.09 8.40 -11.50
N LEU A 87 5.34 8.33 -11.06
CA LEU A 87 5.70 8.07 -9.67
C LEU A 87 6.39 9.33 -9.12
N GLU A 88 5.82 9.93 -8.07
CA GLU A 88 6.25 11.22 -7.51
C GLU A 88 6.50 12.30 -8.60
N GLY A 89 5.61 12.38 -9.59
CA GLY A 89 5.69 13.34 -10.69
C GLY A 89 6.67 12.98 -11.82
N LYS A 90 7.47 11.91 -11.70
CA LYS A 90 8.39 11.44 -12.74
C LYS A 90 7.71 10.36 -13.60
N ASP A 91 7.71 10.53 -14.93
CA ASP A 91 7.14 9.54 -15.87
C ASP A 91 7.82 8.17 -15.69
N LEU A 92 7.02 7.12 -15.45
CA LEU A 92 7.48 5.76 -15.18
C LEU A 92 8.39 5.21 -16.29
N ARG A 93 8.15 5.59 -17.55
CA ARG A 93 8.96 5.14 -18.70
C ARG A 93 10.40 5.64 -18.65
N THR A 94 10.65 6.77 -17.95
CA THR A 94 11.98 7.38 -17.85
C THR A 94 12.84 6.76 -16.76
N PHE A 95 12.27 5.97 -15.85
CA PHE A 95 13.05 5.24 -14.85
C PHE A 95 13.87 4.12 -15.50
N LYS A 96 15.12 3.99 -15.10
CA LYS A 96 15.89 2.76 -15.32
C LYS A 96 15.45 1.72 -14.29
N ASP A 97 15.40 0.44 -14.68
CA ASP A 97 14.92 -0.62 -13.77
C ASP A 97 15.73 -0.69 -12.47
N LYS A 98 17.05 -0.50 -12.54
CA LYS A 98 17.92 -0.43 -11.38
C LYS A 98 17.58 0.75 -10.45
N GLU A 99 17.17 1.89 -10.99
CA GLU A 99 16.72 3.06 -10.21
C GLU A 99 15.36 2.78 -9.58
N LEU A 100 14.43 2.23 -10.37
CA LEU A 100 13.06 1.95 -9.95
C LEU A 100 13.03 0.98 -8.77
N TYR A 101 13.72 -0.16 -8.88
CA TYR A 101 13.67 -1.22 -7.86
C TYR A 101 14.73 -1.07 -6.76
N ASN A 102 15.58 -0.06 -6.81
CA ASN A 102 16.56 0.20 -5.78
C ASN A 102 16.20 1.41 -4.91
N GLY A 103 15.23 1.22 -4.03
CA GLY A 103 14.82 2.22 -3.07
C GLY A 103 13.62 3.08 -3.52
N TYR A 104 12.97 2.76 -4.64
CA TYR A 104 11.81 3.52 -5.09
C TYR A 104 10.53 2.69 -5.03
N LEU A 105 10.51 1.55 -5.72
CA LEU A 105 9.35 0.68 -5.84
C LEU A 105 9.66 -0.70 -5.27
N GLY A 106 8.85 -1.16 -4.32
CA GLY A 106 8.80 -2.54 -3.85
C GLY A 106 7.55 -3.22 -4.38
N VAL A 107 7.68 -4.46 -4.81
CA VAL A 107 6.55 -5.27 -5.27
C VAL A 107 6.52 -6.57 -4.47
N LEU A 108 5.45 -6.78 -3.73
CA LEU A 108 5.17 -8.04 -3.04
C LEU A 108 4.25 -8.88 -3.91
N PRO A 109 4.74 -9.98 -4.50
CA PRO A 109 3.94 -10.81 -5.40
C PRO A 109 2.90 -11.63 -4.62
N GLN A 110 1.84 -12.05 -5.30
CA GLN A 110 0.80 -12.91 -4.74
C GLN A 110 1.36 -14.25 -4.24
N ASN A 111 2.35 -14.83 -4.93
CA ASN A 111 3.07 -16.02 -4.47
C ASN A 111 4.42 -15.61 -3.87
N PRO A 112 4.58 -15.63 -2.54
CA PRO A 112 5.82 -15.23 -1.87
C PRO A 112 7.01 -16.11 -2.24
N GLN A 113 6.79 -17.38 -2.57
CA GLN A 113 7.85 -18.33 -2.92
C GLN A 113 8.61 -17.93 -4.20
N SER A 114 7.98 -17.16 -5.08
CA SER A 114 8.60 -16.72 -6.35
C SER A 114 9.87 -15.88 -6.16
N ILE A 115 10.09 -15.34 -4.97
CA ILE A 115 11.26 -14.50 -4.67
C ILE A 115 12.25 -15.15 -3.71
N PHE A 116 12.06 -16.42 -3.32
CA PHE A 116 13.00 -17.14 -2.44
C PHE A 116 14.11 -17.80 -3.24
N LEU A 117 15.36 -17.53 -2.88
CA LEU A 117 16.52 -17.91 -3.68
C LEU A 117 17.58 -18.72 -2.91
N LYS A 118 17.49 -18.76 -1.57
CA LYS A 118 18.53 -19.32 -0.70
C LYS A 118 18.00 -20.46 0.17
N LYS A 119 18.93 -21.16 0.82
CA LYS A 119 18.62 -22.33 1.65
C LYS A 119 18.10 -21.97 3.03
N THR A 120 18.46 -20.81 3.57
CA THR A 120 17.96 -20.35 4.86
C THR A 120 17.35 -18.95 4.72
N VAL A 121 16.44 -18.62 5.63
CA VAL A 121 15.83 -17.29 5.74
C VAL A 121 16.90 -16.20 5.84
N LEU A 122 17.89 -16.42 6.70
CA LEU A 122 19.00 -15.46 6.91
C LEU A 122 19.79 -15.23 5.63
N GLU A 123 20.21 -16.30 4.94
CA GLU A 123 20.92 -16.17 3.67
C GLU A 123 20.08 -15.46 2.60
N ASP A 124 18.76 -15.71 2.61
CA ASP A 124 17.85 -15.12 1.64
C ASP A 124 17.65 -13.62 1.86
N LEU A 125 17.65 -13.16 3.13
CA LEU A 125 17.67 -11.74 3.48
C LEU A 125 19.01 -11.09 3.08
N TYR A 126 20.14 -11.73 3.39
CA TYR A 126 21.46 -11.21 3.01
C TYR A 126 21.65 -11.11 1.49
N SER A 127 21.00 -12.00 0.72
CA SER A 127 21.08 -11.97 -0.74
C SER A 127 20.54 -10.68 -1.37
N VAL A 128 19.58 -10.04 -0.71
CA VAL A 128 19.00 -8.75 -1.15
C VAL A 128 20.00 -7.61 -0.99
N ILE A 129 20.76 -7.61 0.10
CA ILE A 129 21.71 -6.52 0.43
C ILE A 129 23.08 -6.76 -0.20
N GLY A 130 23.48 -8.02 -0.39
CA GLY A 130 24.79 -8.41 -0.90
C GLY A 130 25.10 -7.94 -2.32
N GLY A 131 24.07 -7.80 -3.17
CA GLY A 131 24.20 -7.30 -4.54
C GLY A 131 24.40 -5.79 -4.68
N ARG A 132 24.29 -5.04 -3.61
CA ARG A 132 24.49 -3.58 -3.62
C ARG A 132 25.98 -3.24 -3.50
N LYS A 133 26.60 -2.80 -4.58
CA LYS A 133 27.81 -1.97 -4.52
C LYS A 133 27.41 -0.61 -3.94
N ASN A 134 27.18 -0.56 -2.64
CA ASN A 134 26.97 0.71 -1.95
C ASN A 134 28.32 1.42 -1.88
N ARG A 135 28.37 2.67 -2.36
CA ARG A 135 29.48 3.58 -2.03
C ARG A 135 29.53 3.69 -0.50
N PRO A 136 30.71 3.52 0.13
CA PRO A 136 30.86 3.72 1.56
C PRO A 136 30.48 5.18 1.87
N SER A 137 29.53 5.40 2.76
CA SER A 137 29.49 6.66 3.50
C SER A 137 30.46 6.51 4.65
N GLU A 138 31.30 7.50 4.86
CA GLU A 138 32.47 7.48 5.74
C GLU A 138 32.20 7.18 7.23
N GLU A 139 30.94 7.03 7.63
CA GLU A 139 30.54 6.99 9.05
C GLU A 139 30.43 5.62 9.71
N TYR A 140 30.32 4.50 8.94
CA TYR A 140 30.27 3.12 9.51
C TYR A 140 30.78 2.07 8.52
N PRO A 141 31.44 0.98 8.98
CA PRO A 141 31.79 -0.16 8.15
C PRO A 141 30.57 -0.76 7.45
N ILE A 142 30.70 -1.11 6.18
CA ILE A 142 29.60 -1.58 5.29
C ILE A 142 28.88 -2.79 5.92
N GLU A 143 29.59 -3.66 6.60
CA GLU A 143 29.07 -4.86 7.24
C GLU A 143 28.17 -4.55 8.44
N MET A 144 28.57 -3.65 9.34
CA MET A 144 27.73 -3.22 10.47
C MET A 144 26.41 -2.56 10.04
N LYS A 145 26.37 -1.87 8.89
CA LYS A 145 25.12 -1.31 8.36
C LYS A 145 24.19 -2.39 7.81
N LYS A 146 24.75 -3.46 7.25
CA LYS A 146 23.96 -4.60 6.74
C LYS A 146 23.34 -5.38 7.87
N GLU A 147 24.12 -5.73 8.89
CA GLU A 147 23.64 -6.45 10.07
C GLU A 147 22.52 -5.71 10.77
N LYS A 148 22.71 -4.43 11.09
CA LYS A 148 21.64 -3.60 11.70
C LYS A 148 20.39 -3.48 10.83
N ALA A 149 20.53 -3.45 9.50
CA ALA A 149 19.37 -3.42 8.62
C ALA A 149 18.62 -4.74 8.65
N ILE A 150 19.34 -5.88 8.70
CA ILE A 150 18.72 -7.21 8.83
C ILE A 150 18.08 -7.37 10.20
N GLU A 151 18.77 -7.04 11.29
CA GLU A 151 18.22 -7.08 12.65
C GLU A 151 16.91 -6.27 12.74
N GLY A 152 16.92 -5.05 12.24
CA GLY A 152 15.74 -4.19 12.24
C GLY A 152 14.57 -4.76 11.44
N ILE A 153 14.82 -5.36 10.26
CA ILE A 153 13.76 -5.94 9.45
C ILE A 153 13.26 -7.26 10.02
N VAL A 154 14.16 -8.08 10.55
CA VAL A 154 13.84 -9.34 11.24
C VAL A 154 12.91 -9.07 12.42
N SER A 155 13.23 -8.07 13.24
CA SER A 155 12.39 -7.67 14.37
C SER A 155 11.05 -7.09 13.91
N LEU A 156 11.04 -6.24 12.88
CA LEU A 156 9.79 -5.68 12.33
C LEU A 156 8.84 -6.78 11.80
N THR A 157 9.41 -7.82 11.17
CA THR A 157 8.65 -8.89 10.54
C THR A 157 8.55 -10.16 11.37
N ARG A 158 9.08 -10.15 12.61
CA ARG A 158 9.04 -11.27 13.57
C ARG A 158 9.58 -12.58 12.98
N LEU A 159 10.79 -12.53 12.45
CA LEU A 159 11.45 -13.68 11.82
C LEU A 159 12.59 -14.25 12.68
N GLU A 160 12.78 -13.78 13.93
CA GLU A 160 13.91 -14.10 14.79
C GLU A 160 14.13 -15.62 14.95
N GLU A 161 13.06 -16.38 15.19
CA GLU A 161 13.12 -17.83 15.42
C GLU A 161 13.17 -18.67 14.12
N LEU A 162 13.12 -18.00 12.96
CA LEU A 162 13.00 -18.67 11.66
C LEU A 162 14.26 -18.57 10.81
N LEU A 163 15.29 -17.88 11.28
CA LEU A 163 16.47 -17.51 10.49
C LEU A 163 17.22 -18.68 9.87
N ASP A 164 17.29 -19.81 10.58
CA ASP A 164 17.99 -21.03 10.15
C ASP A 164 17.10 -21.98 9.34
N ARG A 165 15.79 -21.70 9.26
CA ARG A 165 14.85 -22.54 8.51
C ARG A 165 14.96 -22.35 7.01
N HIS A 166 14.61 -23.38 6.25
CA HIS A 166 14.46 -23.25 4.81
C HIS A 166 13.20 -22.44 4.47
N PRO A 167 13.24 -21.47 3.54
CA PRO A 167 12.08 -20.63 3.22
C PRO A 167 10.82 -21.41 2.80
N TYR A 168 10.98 -22.57 2.18
CA TYR A 168 9.85 -23.42 1.78
C TYR A 168 9.25 -24.26 2.92
N ASP A 169 9.94 -24.38 4.06
CA ASP A 169 9.44 -25.11 5.25
C ASP A 169 8.64 -24.17 6.17
N LEU A 170 8.53 -22.90 5.81
CA LEU A 170 7.74 -21.90 6.52
C LEU A 170 6.25 -22.05 6.22
N SER A 171 5.40 -21.75 7.21
CA SER A 171 3.96 -21.60 6.99
C SER A 171 3.66 -20.45 6.00
N GLY A 172 2.46 -20.43 5.43
CA GLY A 172 2.08 -19.39 4.46
C GLY A 172 2.24 -17.96 5.00
N GLY A 173 1.88 -17.74 6.27
CA GLY A 173 2.06 -16.44 6.93
C GLY A 173 3.53 -16.08 7.15
N GLU A 174 4.37 -17.05 7.56
CA GLU A 174 5.82 -16.85 7.72
C GLU A 174 6.50 -16.57 6.38
N GLN A 175 6.09 -17.27 5.30
CA GLN A 175 6.57 -17.00 3.94
C GLN A 175 6.21 -15.58 3.49
N GLN A 176 5.00 -15.12 3.81
CA GLN A 176 4.57 -13.77 3.50
C GLN A 176 5.38 -12.72 4.26
N ARG A 177 5.70 -12.96 5.55
CA ARG A 177 6.59 -12.11 6.35
C ARG A 177 8.00 -12.04 5.77
N LEU A 178 8.57 -13.19 5.37
CA LEU A 178 9.88 -13.25 4.73
C LEU A 178 9.88 -12.48 3.40
N ALA A 179 8.85 -12.66 2.56
CA ALA A 179 8.73 -11.94 1.31
C ALA A 179 8.64 -10.42 1.54
N LEU A 180 7.83 -9.99 2.51
CA LEU A 180 7.72 -8.59 2.90
C LEU A 180 9.07 -8.06 3.41
N ALA A 181 9.77 -8.81 4.28
CA ALA A 181 11.08 -8.44 4.78
C ALA A 181 12.09 -8.20 3.64
N LYS A 182 12.13 -9.10 2.65
CA LYS A 182 12.99 -8.96 1.47
C LYS A 182 12.70 -7.69 0.69
N VAL A 183 11.42 -7.37 0.47
CA VAL A 183 11.01 -6.15 -0.25
C VAL A 183 11.38 -4.91 0.56
N LEU A 184 11.15 -4.90 1.87
CA LEU A 184 11.43 -3.76 2.74
C LEU A 184 12.94 -3.49 2.91
N LEU A 185 13.80 -4.50 2.81
CA LEU A 185 15.27 -4.30 2.76
C LEU A 185 15.72 -3.42 1.60
N LEU A 186 14.93 -3.33 0.53
CA LEU A 186 15.16 -2.40 -0.59
C LEU A 186 14.79 -0.96 -0.23
N ARG A 187 14.17 -0.70 0.93
CA ARG A 187 13.70 0.61 1.40
C ARG A 187 12.84 1.34 0.35
N PRO A 188 11.75 0.73 -0.13
CA PRO A 188 10.92 1.33 -1.14
C PRO A 188 10.17 2.55 -0.58
N LYS A 189 9.96 3.56 -1.41
CA LYS A 189 9.04 4.67 -1.13
C LYS A 189 7.59 4.29 -1.42
N ILE A 190 7.41 3.39 -2.38
CA ILE A 190 6.11 2.90 -2.83
C ILE A 190 6.12 1.38 -2.75
N LEU A 191 5.14 0.81 -2.06
CA LEU A 191 4.94 -0.64 -1.90
C LEU A 191 3.68 -1.07 -2.63
N LEU A 192 3.83 -1.93 -3.63
CA LEU A 192 2.74 -2.57 -4.36
C LEU A 192 2.55 -3.99 -3.83
N MET A 193 1.30 -4.38 -3.53
CA MET A 193 0.99 -5.71 -3.00
C MET A 193 -0.22 -6.31 -3.72
N ASP A 194 -0.10 -7.57 -4.14
CA ASP A 194 -1.19 -8.33 -4.77
C ASP A 194 -1.66 -9.44 -3.83
N GLU A 195 -2.87 -9.29 -3.27
CA GLU A 195 -3.54 -10.25 -2.38
C GLU A 195 -2.68 -10.73 -1.19
N PRO A 196 -2.02 -9.85 -0.41
CA PRO A 196 -1.08 -10.25 0.63
C PRO A 196 -1.73 -10.97 1.81
N THR A 197 -3.06 -10.89 1.95
CA THR A 197 -3.84 -11.53 3.03
C THR A 197 -4.39 -12.89 2.67
N LYS A 198 -4.16 -13.35 1.42
CA LYS A 198 -4.73 -14.60 0.93
C LYS A 198 -4.06 -15.82 1.57
N GLY A 199 -4.89 -16.70 2.15
CA GLY A 199 -4.41 -17.96 2.72
C GLY A 199 -3.65 -17.84 4.04
N ILE A 200 -3.77 -16.70 4.73
CA ILE A 200 -3.18 -16.47 6.05
C ILE A 200 -4.26 -16.35 7.13
N ASP A 201 -3.92 -16.74 8.35
CA ASP A 201 -4.82 -16.71 9.49
C ASP A 201 -5.07 -15.27 10.01
N ASN A 202 -6.09 -15.11 10.86
CA ASN A 202 -6.49 -13.81 11.38
C ASN A 202 -5.43 -13.17 12.30
N HIS A 203 -4.64 -13.96 13.02
CA HIS A 203 -3.58 -13.43 13.88
C HIS A 203 -2.51 -12.75 13.03
N TYR A 204 -2.06 -13.44 12.00
CA TYR A 204 -1.07 -12.88 11.08
C TYR A 204 -1.61 -11.70 10.26
N LYS A 205 -2.90 -11.72 9.86
CA LYS A 205 -3.52 -10.55 9.21
C LYS A 205 -3.40 -9.29 10.07
N LYS A 206 -3.67 -9.42 11.38
CA LYS A 206 -3.53 -8.30 12.31
C LYS A 206 -2.09 -7.79 12.37
N GLU A 207 -1.12 -8.68 12.51
CA GLU A 207 0.30 -8.32 12.52
C GLU A 207 0.72 -7.60 11.23
N LEU A 208 0.32 -8.15 10.07
CA LEU A 208 0.56 -7.52 8.77
C LEU A 208 -0.03 -6.12 8.69
N GLY A 209 -1.29 -5.95 9.13
CA GLY A 209 -1.97 -4.66 9.13
C GLY A 209 -1.24 -3.62 9.98
N GLU A 210 -0.80 -4.01 11.18
CA GLU A 210 0.00 -3.15 12.07
C GLU A 210 1.34 -2.74 11.45
N ILE A 211 2.03 -3.68 10.77
CA ILE A 211 3.27 -3.38 10.06
C ILE A 211 3.01 -2.38 8.93
N LEU A 212 2.00 -2.64 8.09
CA LEU A 212 1.67 -1.78 6.95
C LEU A 212 1.25 -0.37 7.41
N LYS A 213 0.48 -0.28 8.49
CA LYS A 213 0.09 1.02 9.06
C LYS A 213 1.29 1.81 9.55
N LYS A 214 2.20 1.18 10.29
CA LYS A 214 3.47 1.82 10.69
C LYS A 214 4.29 2.28 9.48
N LEU A 215 4.36 1.49 8.41
CA LEU A 215 5.08 1.89 7.19
C LEU A 215 4.45 3.13 6.55
N SER A 216 3.13 3.21 6.43
CA SER A 216 2.45 4.37 5.86
C SER A 216 2.65 5.63 6.73
N GLU A 217 2.57 5.50 8.05
CA GLU A 217 2.86 6.58 9.02
C GLU A 217 4.31 7.10 8.91
N HIS A 218 5.24 6.25 8.47
CA HIS A 218 6.63 6.63 8.19
C HIS A 218 6.86 7.06 6.73
N GLY A 219 5.79 7.34 5.99
CA GLY A 219 5.84 7.95 4.66
C GLY A 219 5.96 6.97 3.49
N VAL A 220 5.87 5.65 3.73
CA VAL A 220 5.80 4.66 2.64
C VAL A 220 4.38 4.67 2.06
N THR A 221 4.25 4.92 0.77
CA THR A 221 2.97 4.82 0.07
C THR A 221 2.67 3.37 -0.25
N ILE A 222 1.46 2.91 0.07
CA ILE A 222 1.05 1.53 -0.12
C ILE A 222 -0.13 1.45 -1.07
N LEU A 223 -0.01 0.65 -2.13
CA LEU A 223 -1.14 0.20 -2.96
C LEU A 223 -1.30 -1.31 -2.80
N MET A 224 -2.41 -1.71 -2.20
CA MET A 224 -2.75 -3.10 -1.97
C MET A 224 -3.98 -3.49 -2.77
N ILE A 225 -3.88 -4.55 -3.57
CA ILE A 225 -5.04 -5.25 -4.11
C ILE A 225 -5.49 -6.28 -3.09
N SER A 226 -6.77 -6.30 -2.73
CA SER A 226 -7.31 -7.32 -1.83
C SER A 226 -8.79 -7.58 -2.04
N HIS A 227 -9.19 -8.81 -1.74
CA HIS A 227 -10.59 -9.21 -1.55
C HIS A 227 -11.02 -9.23 -0.09
N ASP A 228 -10.09 -9.01 0.84
CA ASP A 228 -10.33 -8.97 2.27
C ASP A 228 -10.87 -7.58 2.68
N VAL A 229 -12.19 -7.44 2.61
CA VAL A 229 -12.87 -6.17 2.90
C VAL A 229 -12.71 -5.74 4.36
N GLU A 230 -12.66 -6.69 5.29
CA GLU A 230 -12.44 -6.43 6.71
C GLU A 230 -11.06 -5.84 6.95
N PHE A 231 -10.03 -6.43 6.35
CA PHE A 231 -8.67 -5.93 6.41
C PHE A 231 -8.55 -4.51 5.81
N CYS A 232 -9.15 -4.30 4.61
CA CYS A 232 -9.14 -3.00 3.97
C CYS A 232 -9.86 -1.93 4.80
N ALA A 233 -11.01 -2.27 5.39
CA ALA A 233 -11.79 -1.36 6.23
C ALA A 233 -11.04 -0.94 7.51
N GLN A 234 -10.23 -1.86 8.07
CA GLN A 234 -9.50 -1.66 9.30
C GLN A 234 -8.21 -0.86 9.11
N TYR A 235 -7.48 -1.07 8.02
CA TYR A 235 -6.11 -0.57 7.88
C TYR A 235 -5.89 0.44 6.76
N ALA A 236 -6.69 0.41 5.68
CA ALA A 236 -6.50 1.32 4.57
C ALA A 236 -7.08 2.72 4.87
N ASP A 237 -6.37 3.76 4.45
CA ASP A 237 -6.84 5.14 4.58
C ASP A 237 -7.95 5.42 3.56
N ARG A 238 -7.76 4.95 2.32
CA ARG A 238 -8.72 5.11 1.22
C ARG A 238 -8.87 3.82 0.44
N THR A 239 -10.08 3.58 -0.06
CA THR A 239 -10.44 2.39 -0.84
C THR A 239 -11.05 2.78 -2.16
N GLY A 240 -10.60 2.13 -3.24
CA GLY A 240 -11.17 2.26 -4.57
C GLY A 240 -11.81 0.97 -5.06
N LEU A 241 -12.95 1.08 -5.71
CA LEU A 241 -13.61 -0.03 -6.40
C LEU A 241 -13.16 -0.10 -7.85
N PHE A 242 -12.49 -1.19 -8.20
CA PHE A 242 -12.09 -1.48 -9.57
C PHE A 242 -13.15 -2.30 -10.28
N PHE A 243 -13.69 -1.78 -11.36
CA PHE A 243 -14.73 -2.43 -12.14
C PHE A 243 -14.53 -2.15 -13.63
N GLN A 244 -14.63 -3.19 -14.46
CA GLN A 244 -14.54 -3.11 -15.93
C GLN A 244 -13.31 -2.32 -16.46
N GLY A 245 -12.16 -2.47 -15.80
CA GLY A 245 -10.91 -1.88 -16.26
C GLY A 245 -10.60 -0.48 -15.71
N ASN A 246 -11.44 0.07 -14.82
CA ASN A 246 -11.28 1.39 -14.24
C ASN A 246 -11.63 1.43 -12.74
N VAL A 247 -11.23 2.51 -12.07
CA VAL A 247 -11.66 2.82 -10.69
C VAL A 247 -12.94 3.64 -10.75
N VAL A 248 -14.06 3.03 -10.36
CA VAL A 248 -15.39 3.65 -10.45
C VAL A 248 -15.75 4.50 -9.25
N THR A 249 -15.20 4.19 -8.08
CA THR A 249 -15.29 5.03 -6.86
C THR A 249 -13.97 4.98 -6.11
N SER A 250 -13.65 6.05 -5.38
CA SER A 250 -12.44 6.12 -4.54
C SER A 250 -12.72 7.09 -3.39
N GLU A 251 -12.88 6.55 -2.19
CA GLU A 251 -13.28 7.30 -1.00
C GLU A 251 -12.45 6.89 0.22
N GLU A 252 -12.52 7.66 1.30
CA GLU A 252 -12.05 7.22 2.62
C GLU A 252 -12.64 5.86 2.98
N SER A 253 -11.83 4.92 3.46
CA SER A 253 -12.24 3.52 3.62
C SER A 253 -13.49 3.35 4.48
N LYS A 254 -13.63 4.09 5.58
CA LYS A 254 -14.84 4.03 6.41
C LYS A 254 -16.09 4.46 5.64
N ARG A 255 -16.02 5.54 4.89
CA ARG A 255 -17.14 6.01 4.06
C ARG A 255 -17.46 5.04 2.94
N PHE A 256 -16.42 4.51 2.27
CA PHE A 256 -16.58 3.53 1.21
C PHE A 256 -17.35 2.30 1.69
N PHE A 257 -16.93 1.69 2.81
CA PHE A 257 -17.56 0.45 3.31
C PHE A 257 -18.93 0.70 3.99
N ALA A 258 -19.15 1.85 4.60
CA ALA A 258 -20.45 2.21 5.15
C ALA A 258 -21.50 2.51 4.06
N GLY A 259 -21.08 3.18 2.99
CA GLY A 259 -21.95 3.58 1.88
C GLY A 259 -22.23 2.50 0.83
N ASN A 260 -21.44 1.40 0.82
CA ASN A 260 -21.53 0.39 -0.22
C ASN A 260 -22.37 -0.81 0.22
N ASN A 261 -23.32 -1.23 -0.63
CA ASN A 261 -24.19 -2.38 -0.32
C ASN A 261 -23.55 -3.74 -0.68
N PHE A 262 -22.66 -3.78 -1.67
CA PHE A 262 -22.05 -5.01 -2.17
C PHE A 262 -20.67 -5.23 -1.55
N TYR A 263 -19.85 -4.18 -1.52
CA TYR A 263 -18.52 -4.19 -0.93
C TYR A 263 -18.57 -3.54 0.46
N THR A 264 -19.05 -4.30 1.45
CA THR A 264 -19.08 -3.86 2.85
C THR A 264 -18.72 -5.01 3.76
N THR A 265 -18.29 -4.69 4.98
CA THR A 265 -17.87 -5.66 6.00
C THR A 265 -19.06 -6.42 6.59
N ALA A 266 -18.78 -7.57 7.19
CA ALA A 266 -19.80 -8.33 7.93
C ALA A 266 -20.33 -7.51 9.11
N ALA A 267 -19.46 -6.78 9.83
CA ALA A 267 -19.82 -5.91 10.93
C ALA A 267 -20.84 -4.84 10.51
N ASN A 268 -20.59 -4.14 9.38
CA ASN A 268 -21.51 -3.14 8.88
C ASN A 268 -22.85 -3.76 8.41
N ARG A 269 -22.84 -4.91 7.72
CA ARG A 269 -24.08 -5.59 7.32
C ARG A 269 -24.98 -5.93 8.50
N MET A 270 -24.41 -6.35 9.62
CA MET A 270 -25.15 -6.71 10.81
C MET A 270 -25.65 -5.48 11.60
N ALA A 271 -24.85 -4.44 11.67
CA ALA A 271 -25.08 -3.31 12.58
C ALA A 271 -25.65 -2.06 11.91
N ARG A 272 -25.64 -1.92 10.59
CA ARG A 272 -25.94 -0.66 9.89
C ARG A 272 -27.33 -0.09 10.10
N ASN A 273 -28.31 -0.90 10.48
CA ASN A 273 -29.65 -0.42 10.83
C ASN A 273 -29.66 0.38 12.13
N TYR A 274 -28.69 0.15 13.03
CA TYR A 274 -28.52 0.81 14.32
C TYR A 274 -27.32 1.77 14.30
N PHE A 275 -26.23 1.34 13.69
CA PHE A 275 -24.95 2.05 13.63
C PHE A 275 -24.44 2.13 12.18
N PRO A 276 -25.00 3.00 11.33
CA PRO A 276 -24.73 3.00 9.88
C PRO A 276 -23.26 3.27 9.53
N ASN A 277 -22.54 3.97 10.38
CA ASN A 277 -21.13 4.32 10.16
C ASN A 277 -20.13 3.32 10.79
N ALA A 278 -20.61 2.28 11.48
CA ALA A 278 -19.75 1.25 12.05
C ALA A 278 -19.37 0.25 10.95
N VAL A 279 -18.09 0.17 10.62
CA VAL A 279 -17.58 -0.71 9.54
C VAL A 279 -16.67 -1.82 10.07
N THR A 280 -16.10 -1.68 11.26
CA THR A 280 -15.30 -2.72 11.92
C THR A 280 -16.03 -3.28 13.13
N VAL A 281 -15.58 -4.44 13.62
CA VAL A 281 -16.09 -5.01 14.87
C VAL A 281 -15.86 -4.03 16.04
N GLU A 282 -14.69 -3.41 16.07
CA GLU A 282 -14.34 -2.40 17.08
C GLU A 282 -15.27 -1.17 17.04
N ASP A 283 -15.65 -0.72 15.83
CA ASP A 283 -16.62 0.39 15.68
C ASP A 283 -17.98 0.01 16.27
N VAL A 284 -18.45 -1.23 16.04
CA VAL A 284 -19.73 -1.73 16.58
C VAL A 284 -19.68 -1.83 18.11
N VAL A 285 -18.64 -2.44 18.67
CA VAL A 285 -18.47 -2.55 20.12
C VAL A 285 -18.42 -1.18 20.78
N LYS A 286 -17.68 -0.25 20.20
CA LYS A 286 -17.59 1.12 20.69
C LYS A 286 -18.95 1.84 20.67
N ALA A 287 -19.73 1.67 19.60
CA ALA A 287 -21.04 2.28 19.47
C ALA A 287 -22.04 1.71 20.51
N ILE A 288 -22.01 0.40 20.77
CA ILE A 288 -22.84 -0.24 21.81
C ILE A 288 -22.49 0.31 23.19
N ASN A 289 -21.21 0.33 23.55
CA ASN A 289 -20.78 0.84 24.88
C ASN A 289 -21.18 2.31 25.10
N GLN A 290 -21.06 3.16 24.07
CA GLN A 290 -21.52 4.55 24.13
C GLN A 290 -23.04 4.67 24.41
N THR A 291 -23.83 3.81 23.76
CA THR A 291 -25.29 3.79 23.96
C THR A 291 -25.67 3.32 25.36
N GLU A 292 -24.93 2.36 25.92
CA GLU A 292 -25.12 1.89 27.29
C GLU A 292 -24.75 2.97 28.33
N GLU A 293 -23.65 3.69 28.16
CA GLU A 293 -23.22 4.80 29.02
C GLU A 293 -24.26 5.94 29.03
N GLU A 294 -24.82 6.29 27.87
CA GLU A 294 -25.89 7.28 27.75
C GLU A 294 -27.19 6.83 28.46
N ALA A 295 -27.53 5.53 28.35
CA ALA A 295 -28.73 4.98 28.97
C ALA A 295 -28.62 4.91 30.53
N VAL A 296 -27.42 4.76 31.08
CA VAL A 296 -27.16 4.73 32.53
C VAL A 296 -27.11 6.15 33.13
N SER A 297 -26.83 7.16 32.30
CA SER A 297 -26.72 8.57 32.73
C SER A 297 -28.05 9.35 32.67
N CYS A 298 -29.14 8.73 32.18
CA CYS A 298 -30.50 9.25 32.18
C CYS A 298 -31.34 8.63 33.32
#